data_320d526938854844d1df1405ac371c62
#
_entry.id   320d526938854844d1df1405ac371c62
#
_cell.length_a   1.000
_cell.length_b   1.000
_cell.length_c   1.000
_cell.angle_alpha   90.00
_cell.angle_beta   90.00
_cell.angle_gamma   90.00
#
_symmetry.space_group_name_H-M   'P 1'
#
loop_
_entity.id
_entity.type
_entity.pdbx_description
1 polymer ?
#
loop_
_entity_poly.entity_id
_entity_poly.type
_entity_poly.pdbx_seq_one_letter_code
_entity_poly.pdbx_strand_id
1 'polypeptide(L)'
;MKAEVLIYAYLAVCAAMIGFNIVCIFIFRAKDKRLNHYSERFIKIVRQVIEDRTVTEAHCKYLSHKLKKINNLMAFDKTLEKLYAQDPEQIKTYIEQLLPVFTYLTLEYKKKNEIQAAYFPYIIHKYQIFRGQPIRIVMDTLLELVYSPSLYVRENALQAIYSIGSVDSTIKALWILNESNHYHNPKMITDGLLNFSGDTKKLGEQLWEQFDRFSTRMQRVIVDYFRFSSPDHKERILALLTPQGVDDEIAYSCIRYLGKFAYPPAYPVLTGIIEKCQHNQWIYTAITASALTNYPGDQTMDILKELLHNPNWHVRFNASQSLMALGLYYTDMIDVFEGRDRYAGEIMRYRFDQKKMKEKEATGIGLGSK
;
A
#
# COMPACT_ATOMS: atom_id res chain seq x y z
N MET A 1 -46.62 24.47 2.73
CA MET A 1 -46.12 24.06 4.06
C MET A 1 -45.51 25.30 4.69
N LYS A 2 -45.93 25.73 5.89
CA LYS A 2 -45.40 26.97 6.52
C LYS A 2 -43.91 26.73 6.89
N ALA A 3 -43.07 27.73 6.67
CA ALA A 3 -41.63 27.66 6.97
C ALA A 3 -41.34 27.22 8.42
N GLU A 4 -42.17 27.61 9.35
CA GLU A 4 -42.12 27.23 10.76
C GLU A 4 -42.20 25.71 10.97
N VAL A 5 -43.06 24.99 10.22
CA VAL A 5 -43.18 23.52 10.33
C VAL A 5 -41.90 22.82 9.88
N LEU A 6 -41.23 23.34 8.84
CA LEU A 6 -39.95 22.85 8.37
C LEU A 6 -38.83 23.04 9.42
N ILE A 7 -38.82 24.22 10.08
CA ILE A 7 -37.83 24.51 11.13
C ILE A 7 -38.02 23.57 12.33
N TYR A 8 -39.27 23.38 12.79
CA TYR A 8 -39.52 22.42 13.90
C TYR A 8 -39.22 21.00 13.53
N ALA A 9 -39.53 20.56 12.32
CA ALA A 9 -39.15 19.22 11.84
C ALA A 9 -37.61 19.03 11.80
N TYR A 10 -36.89 20.03 11.31
CA TYR A 10 -35.43 20.03 11.30
C TYR A 10 -34.83 19.96 12.72
N LEU A 11 -35.33 20.78 13.65
CA LEU A 11 -34.91 20.77 15.06
C LEU A 11 -35.18 19.42 15.73
N ALA A 12 -36.33 18.79 15.44
CA ALA A 12 -36.67 17.47 15.97
C ALA A 12 -35.69 16.38 15.44
N VAL A 13 -35.33 16.43 14.16
CA VAL A 13 -34.33 15.51 13.58
C VAL A 13 -32.96 15.73 14.22
N CYS A 14 -32.52 16.99 14.38
CA CYS A 14 -31.26 17.30 15.04
C CYS A 14 -31.20 16.77 16.49
N ALA A 15 -32.28 16.99 17.25
CA ALA A 15 -32.40 16.50 18.63
C ALA A 15 -32.36 14.97 18.69
N ALA A 16 -33.07 14.29 17.77
CA ALA A 16 -33.03 12.84 17.66
C ALA A 16 -31.63 12.32 17.32
N MET A 17 -30.89 12.95 16.39
CA MET A 17 -29.51 12.60 16.06
C MET A 17 -28.57 12.80 17.24
N ILE A 18 -28.73 13.90 18.01
CA ILE A 18 -27.89 14.10 19.22
C ILE A 18 -28.21 13.02 20.25
N GLY A 19 -29.49 12.73 20.51
CA GLY A 19 -29.90 11.65 21.42
C GLY A 19 -29.36 10.30 21.02
N PHE A 20 -29.42 9.95 19.73
CA PHE A 20 -28.85 8.73 19.18
C PHE A 20 -27.33 8.68 19.40
N ASN A 21 -26.59 9.74 19.11
CA ASN A 21 -25.15 9.80 19.33
C ASN A 21 -24.78 9.61 20.81
N ILE A 22 -25.52 10.22 21.73
CA ILE A 22 -25.32 10.06 23.18
C ILE A 22 -25.52 8.59 23.57
N VAL A 23 -26.59 7.94 23.12
CA VAL A 23 -26.83 6.52 23.38
C VAL A 23 -25.73 5.64 22.81
N CYS A 24 -25.27 5.92 21.59
CA CYS A 24 -24.14 5.20 20.99
C CYS A 24 -22.87 5.34 21.83
N ILE A 25 -22.54 6.54 22.33
CA ILE A 25 -21.37 6.76 23.19
C ILE A 25 -21.44 5.91 24.47
N PHE A 26 -22.61 5.85 25.11
CA PHE A 26 -22.79 5.01 26.30
C PHE A 26 -22.61 3.51 25.99
N ILE A 27 -23.19 3.02 24.88
CA ILE A 27 -23.05 1.65 24.43
C ILE A 27 -21.58 1.32 24.16
N PHE A 28 -20.85 2.18 23.44
CA PHE A 28 -19.44 1.99 23.13
C PHE A 28 -18.59 2.00 24.42
N ARG A 29 -18.82 2.92 25.34
CA ARG A 29 -18.11 2.96 26.64
C ARG A 29 -18.37 1.71 27.48
N ALA A 30 -19.61 1.24 27.52
CA ALA A 30 -19.95 -0.01 28.24
C ALA A 30 -19.28 -1.23 27.61
N LYS A 31 -19.23 -1.30 26.28
CA LYS A 31 -18.53 -2.36 25.53
C LYS A 31 -17.02 -2.32 25.80
N ASP A 32 -16.42 -1.14 25.75
CA ASP A 32 -14.99 -0.94 26.04
C ASP A 32 -14.63 -1.31 27.48
N LYS A 33 -15.45 -0.92 28.46
CA LYS A 33 -15.24 -1.30 29.85
C LYS A 33 -15.29 -2.81 30.04
N ARG A 34 -16.24 -3.49 29.36
CA ARG A 34 -16.34 -4.96 29.41
C ARG A 34 -15.12 -5.62 28.75
N LEU A 35 -14.69 -5.10 27.59
CA LEU A 35 -13.51 -5.60 26.88
C LEU A 35 -12.25 -5.46 27.74
N ASN A 36 -12.07 -4.31 28.39
CA ASN A 36 -10.97 -4.08 29.31
C ASN A 36 -10.98 -5.07 30.48
N HIS A 37 -12.15 -5.34 31.07
CA HIS A 37 -12.27 -6.30 32.15
C HIS A 37 -11.86 -7.73 31.73
N TYR A 38 -12.27 -8.17 30.54
CA TYR A 38 -11.83 -9.47 30.00
C TYR A 38 -10.33 -9.47 29.67
N SER A 39 -9.80 -8.37 29.11
CA SER A 39 -8.37 -8.23 28.84
C SER A 39 -7.54 -8.34 30.14
N GLU A 40 -7.93 -7.69 31.23
CA GLU A 40 -7.22 -7.79 32.52
C GLU A 40 -7.20 -9.23 33.08
N ARG A 41 -8.26 -9.99 32.85
CA ARG A 41 -8.27 -11.43 33.19
C ARG A 41 -7.28 -12.23 32.36
N PHE A 42 -7.24 -11.99 31.04
CA PHE A 42 -6.28 -12.67 30.16
C PHE A 42 -4.84 -12.25 30.49
N ILE A 43 -4.58 -10.99 30.84
CA ILE A 43 -3.24 -10.54 31.26
C ILE A 43 -2.72 -11.37 32.42
N LYS A 44 -3.54 -11.60 33.46
CA LYS A 44 -3.12 -12.40 34.61
C LYS A 44 -2.78 -13.83 34.21
N ILE A 45 -3.61 -14.46 33.36
CA ILE A 45 -3.42 -15.83 32.90
C ILE A 45 -2.15 -15.93 32.03
N VAL A 46 -1.99 -15.01 31.08
CA VAL A 46 -0.83 -15.02 30.16
C VAL A 46 0.47 -14.77 30.91
N ARG A 47 0.51 -13.82 31.85
CA ARG A 47 1.70 -13.56 32.68
C ARG A 47 2.12 -14.78 33.48
N GLN A 48 1.17 -15.45 34.13
CA GLN A 48 1.45 -16.66 34.88
C GLN A 48 2.07 -17.75 34.00
N VAL A 49 1.51 -17.98 32.81
CA VAL A 49 2.06 -18.98 31.86
C VAL A 49 3.46 -18.59 31.37
N ILE A 50 3.69 -17.31 31.16
CA ILE A 50 5.01 -16.81 30.76
C ILE A 50 6.03 -16.98 31.87
N GLU A 51 5.67 -16.68 33.14
CA GLU A 51 6.50 -16.89 34.30
C GLU A 51 6.86 -18.37 34.51
N ASP A 52 5.88 -19.26 34.31
CA ASP A 52 6.05 -20.72 34.37
C ASP A 52 6.87 -21.26 33.18
N ARG A 53 7.15 -20.45 32.15
CA ARG A 53 7.88 -20.78 30.92
C ARG A 53 7.34 -22.00 30.15
N THR A 54 6.13 -22.43 30.43
CA THR A 54 5.55 -23.65 29.85
C THR A 54 4.09 -23.45 29.51
N VAL A 55 3.75 -23.54 28.22
CA VAL A 55 2.36 -23.59 27.76
C VAL A 55 1.86 -25.01 27.87
N THR A 56 0.97 -25.27 28.80
CA THR A 56 0.38 -26.60 29.03
C THR A 56 -0.72 -26.92 28.03
N GLU A 57 -0.99 -28.20 27.81
CA GLU A 57 -2.12 -28.64 26.99
C GLU A 57 -3.47 -28.12 27.52
N ALA A 58 -3.62 -28.07 28.86
CA ALA A 58 -4.80 -27.51 29.51
C ALA A 58 -5.01 -26.03 29.16
N HIS A 59 -3.92 -25.24 29.10
CA HIS A 59 -3.96 -23.83 28.69
C HIS A 59 -4.37 -23.70 27.21
N CYS A 60 -3.82 -24.52 26.31
CA CYS A 60 -4.22 -24.56 24.89
C CYS A 60 -5.70 -24.92 24.73
N LYS A 61 -6.20 -25.93 25.42
CA LYS A 61 -7.63 -26.29 25.42
C LYS A 61 -8.52 -25.17 25.93
N TYR A 62 -8.12 -24.51 27.03
CA TYR A 62 -8.82 -23.34 27.58
C TYR A 62 -8.93 -22.22 26.55
N LEU A 63 -7.80 -21.79 25.94
CA LEU A 63 -7.78 -20.74 24.95
C LEU A 63 -8.60 -21.12 23.71
N SER A 64 -8.42 -22.33 23.17
CA SER A 64 -9.18 -22.82 22.02
C SER A 64 -10.70 -22.70 22.23
N HIS A 65 -11.18 -23.05 23.44
CA HIS A 65 -12.58 -22.92 23.79
C HIS A 65 -13.04 -21.47 23.98
N LYS A 66 -12.26 -20.65 24.70
CA LYS A 66 -12.64 -19.27 25.02
C LYS A 66 -12.58 -18.36 23.79
N LEU A 67 -11.54 -18.49 22.97
CA LEU A 67 -11.28 -17.59 21.85
C LEU A 67 -12.19 -17.84 20.63
N LYS A 68 -13.03 -18.88 20.62
CA LYS A 68 -14.14 -19.04 19.65
C LYS A 68 -15.14 -17.89 19.67
N LYS A 69 -15.29 -17.22 20.81
CA LYS A 69 -16.17 -16.05 20.95
C LYS A 69 -15.42 -14.79 20.60
N ILE A 70 -15.94 -14.03 19.63
CA ILE A 70 -15.28 -12.81 19.11
C ILE A 70 -14.91 -11.82 20.21
N ASN A 71 -15.75 -11.60 21.21
CA ASN A 71 -15.45 -10.67 22.29
C ASN A 71 -14.25 -11.13 23.13
N ASN A 72 -14.05 -12.45 23.30
CA ASN A 72 -12.89 -12.98 23.99
C ASN A 72 -11.63 -12.88 23.10
N LEU A 73 -11.75 -13.10 21.80
CA LEU A 73 -10.64 -12.91 20.86
C LEU A 73 -10.19 -11.45 20.83
N MET A 74 -11.14 -10.50 20.80
CA MET A 74 -10.82 -9.06 20.89
C MET A 74 -10.16 -8.67 22.22
N ALA A 75 -10.61 -9.28 23.32
CA ALA A 75 -9.99 -9.07 24.63
C ALA A 75 -8.57 -9.65 24.69
N PHE A 76 -8.37 -10.81 24.07
CA PHE A 76 -7.06 -11.44 23.98
C PHE A 76 -6.12 -10.65 23.06
N ASP A 77 -6.60 -10.13 21.92
CA ASP A 77 -5.86 -9.20 21.07
C ASP A 77 -5.38 -7.98 21.88
N LYS A 78 -6.29 -7.32 22.61
CA LYS A 78 -5.93 -6.20 23.49
C LYS A 78 -4.93 -6.59 24.60
N THR A 79 -4.98 -7.82 25.06
CA THR A 79 -4.02 -8.38 26.02
C THR A 79 -2.64 -8.52 25.39
N LEU A 80 -2.58 -9.15 24.21
CA LEU A 80 -1.32 -9.31 23.49
C LEU A 80 -0.71 -7.95 23.13
N GLU A 81 -1.51 -6.97 22.70
CA GLU A 81 -1.04 -5.62 22.40
C GLU A 81 -0.39 -4.93 23.60
N LYS A 82 -1.04 -5.00 24.79
CA LYS A 82 -0.49 -4.44 26.02
C LYS A 82 0.80 -5.12 26.47
N LEU A 83 0.86 -6.45 26.35
CA LEU A 83 2.03 -7.21 26.78
C LEU A 83 3.17 -7.11 25.75
N TYR A 84 2.85 -7.08 24.46
CA TYR A 84 3.83 -6.88 23.37
C TYR A 84 4.54 -5.53 23.48
N ALA A 85 3.84 -4.48 23.92
CA ALA A 85 4.44 -3.17 24.19
C ALA A 85 5.43 -3.18 25.39
N GLN A 86 5.34 -4.16 26.29
CA GLN A 86 6.22 -4.33 27.44
C GLN A 86 7.44 -5.20 27.10
N ASP A 87 7.22 -6.36 26.50
CA ASP A 87 8.26 -7.31 26.10
C ASP A 87 7.86 -8.04 24.81
N PRO A 88 8.28 -7.53 23.63
CA PRO A 88 7.95 -8.12 22.35
C PRO A 88 8.45 -9.57 22.16
N GLU A 89 9.69 -9.87 22.61
CA GLU A 89 10.30 -11.18 22.37
C GLU A 89 9.65 -12.28 23.21
N GLN A 90 9.29 -11.95 24.44
CA GLN A 90 8.59 -12.89 25.32
C GLN A 90 7.21 -13.24 24.77
N ILE A 91 6.50 -12.25 24.21
CA ILE A 91 5.18 -12.48 23.61
C ILE A 91 5.27 -13.24 22.29
N LYS A 92 6.31 -13.01 21.47
CA LYS A 92 6.54 -13.85 20.28
C LYS A 92 6.73 -15.31 20.66
N THR A 93 7.61 -15.60 21.63
CA THR A 93 7.84 -16.95 22.12
C THR A 93 6.54 -17.61 22.64
N TYR A 94 5.72 -16.85 23.37
CA TYR A 94 4.42 -17.32 23.82
C TYR A 94 3.47 -17.64 22.67
N ILE A 95 3.38 -16.76 21.65
CA ILE A 95 2.55 -16.96 20.46
C ILE A 95 2.99 -18.21 19.68
N GLU A 96 4.29 -18.43 19.52
CA GLU A 96 4.83 -19.61 18.86
C GLU A 96 4.39 -20.93 19.53
N GLN A 97 4.30 -20.95 20.86
CA GLN A 97 3.79 -22.10 21.59
C GLN A 97 2.27 -22.30 21.42
N LEU A 98 1.55 -21.26 20.98
CA LEU A 98 0.10 -21.30 20.73
C LEU A 98 -0.27 -21.63 19.27
N LEU A 99 0.66 -21.99 18.39
CA LEU A 99 0.35 -22.30 16.99
C LEU A 99 -0.76 -23.34 16.82
N PRO A 100 -0.86 -24.41 17.64
CA PRO A 100 -1.99 -25.34 17.56
C PRO A 100 -3.35 -24.69 17.85
N VAL A 101 -3.40 -23.73 18.79
CA VAL A 101 -4.62 -22.97 19.11
C VAL A 101 -5.02 -22.10 17.93
N PHE A 102 -4.08 -21.37 17.34
CA PHE A 102 -4.36 -20.51 16.19
C PHE A 102 -4.74 -21.32 14.95
N THR A 103 -4.11 -22.47 14.72
CA THR A 103 -4.49 -23.40 13.64
C THR A 103 -5.95 -23.83 13.78
N TYR A 104 -6.36 -24.24 14.98
CA TYR A 104 -7.74 -24.59 15.26
C TYR A 104 -8.70 -23.40 15.05
N LEU A 105 -8.33 -22.21 15.54
CA LEU A 105 -9.17 -21.02 15.41
C LEU A 105 -9.30 -20.57 13.94
N THR A 106 -8.33 -20.82 13.08
CA THR A 106 -8.43 -20.53 11.63
C THR A 106 -9.67 -21.23 11.04
N LEU A 107 -9.87 -22.50 11.35
CA LEU A 107 -11.01 -23.29 10.88
C LEU A 107 -12.35 -22.84 11.50
N GLU A 108 -12.33 -22.41 12.75
CA GLU A 108 -13.54 -21.95 13.44
C GLU A 108 -13.99 -20.57 12.90
N TYR A 109 -13.07 -19.64 12.68
CA TYR A 109 -13.40 -18.29 12.21
C TYR A 109 -13.78 -18.23 10.73
N LYS A 110 -13.30 -19.16 9.90
CA LYS A 110 -13.78 -19.33 8.52
C LYS A 110 -15.30 -19.48 8.42
N LYS A 111 -15.92 -20.12 9.42
CA LYS A 111 -17.38 -20.42 9.45
C LYS A 111 -18.21 -19.26 10.02
N LYS A 112 -17.60 -18.18 10.46
CA LYS A 112 -18.28 -17.04 11.07
C LYS A 112 -18.81 -16.06 10.01
N ASN A 113 -19.55 -15.03 10.47
CA ASN A 113 -19.94 -13.94 9.59
C ASN A 113 -18.69 -13.17 9.09
N GLU A 114 -18.86 -12.39 8.02
CA GLU A 114 -17.78 -11.70 7.32
C GLU A 114 -16.89 -10.86 8.23
N ILE A 115 -17.47 -10.10 9.18
CA ILE A 115 -16.71 -9.24 10.10
C ILE A 115 -15.80 -10.10 11.00
N GLN A 116 -16.31 -11.20 11.52
CA GLN A 116 -15.56 -12.10 12.38
C GLN A 116 -14.53 -12.90 11.58
N ALA A 117 -14.90 -13.35 10.38
CA ALA A 117 -14.01 -14.06 9.46
C ALA A 117 -12.84 -13.16 9.01
N ALA A 118 -13.07 -11.86 8.83
CA ALA A 118 -12.01 -10.89 8.51
C ALA A 118 -11.07 -10.61 9.70
N TYR A 119 -11.60 -10.62 10.92
CA TYR A 119 -10.83 -10.23 12.10
C TYR A 119 -9.73 -11.23 12.46
N PHE A 120 -9.95 -12.52 12.22
CA PHE A 120 -8.95 -13.53 12.59
C PHE A 120 -7.69 -13.49 11.70
N PRO A 121 -7.77 -13.43 10.37
CA PRO A 121 -6.61 -13.18 9.52
C PRO A 121 -5.87 -11.87 9.86
N TYR A 122 -6.61 -10.81 10.24
CA TYR A 122 -6.00 -9.58 10.75
C TYR A 122 -5.08 -9.84 11.97
N ILE A 123 -5.52 -10.68 12.92
CA ILE A 123 -4.68 -11.07 14.07
C ILE A 123 -3.44 -11.85 13.62
N ILE A 124 -3.60 -12.78 12.66
CA ILE A 124 -2.46 -13.53 12.11
C ILE A 124 -1.41 -12.56 11.56
N HIS A 125 -1.84 -11.58 10.76
CA HIS A 125 -0.96 -10.56 10.20
C HIS A 125 -0.36 -9.66 11.29
N LYS A 126 -1.16 -9.12 12.20
CA LYS A 126 -0.75 -8.17 13.25
C LYS A 126 0.38 -8.70 14.12
N TYR A 127 0.30 -9.98 14.49
CA TYR A 127 1.30 -10.62 15.35
C TYR A 127 2.24 -11.55 14.60
N GLN A 128 2.20 -11.54 13.27
CA GLN A 128 3.02 -12.39 12.39
C GLN A 128 2.97 -13.90 12.78
N ILE A 129 1.77 -14.35 13.17
CA ILE A 129 1.54 -15.75 13.55
C ILE A 129 1.82 -16.61 12.33
N PHE A 130 2.49 -17.75 12.52
CA PHE A 130 2.95 -18.67 11.46
C PHE A 130 4.05 -18.12 10.54
N ARG A 131 4.71 -16.99 10.86
CA ARG A 131 5.79 -16.46 10.04
C ARG A 131 6.87 -17.51 9.81
N GLY A 132 7.20 -17.79 8.54
CA GLY A 132 8.14 -18.82 8.14
C GLY A 132 7.66 -20.27 8.36
N GLN A 133 6.43 -20.47 8.84
CA GLN A 133 5.82 -21.76 9.13
C GLN A 133 4.48 -21.91 8.39
N PRO A 134 4.47 -22.12 7.07
CA PRO A 134 3.25 -22.20 6.27
C PRO A 134 2.52 -23.54 6.50
N ILE A 135 1.75 -23.61 7.58
CA ILE A 135 0.92 -24.78 7.89
C ILE A 135 -0.15 -24.94 6.81
N ARG A 136 -0.16 -26.06 6.11
CA ARG A 136 -1.02 -26.31 4.94
C ARG A 136 -2.46 -25.97 5.17
N ILE A 137 -3.09 -26.47 6.24
CA ILE A 137 -4.51 -26.24 6.53
C ILE A 137 -4.83 -24.75 6.78
N VAL A 138 -3.89 -23.99 7.35
CA VAL A 138 -4.01 -22.53 7.53
C VAL A 138 -3.96 -21.85 6.18
N MET A 139 -2.98 -22.20 5.34
CA MET A 139 -2.81 -21.61 4.01
C MET A 139 -4.01 -21.90 3.12
N ASP A 140 -4.48 -23.13 3.07
CA ASP A 140 -5.67 -23.52 2.28
C ASP A 140 -6.91 -22.72 2.75
N THR A 141 -7.09 -22.56 4.06
CA THR A 141 -8.20 -21.76 4.61
C THR A 141 -8.09 -20.27 4.26
N LEU A 142 -6.87 -19.69 4.36
CA LEU A 142 -6.66 -18.29 3.98
C LEU A 142 -6.89 -18.07 2.48
N LEU A 143 -6.44 -19.00 1.62
CA LEU A 143 -6.71 -18.95 0.18
C LEU A 143 -8.20 -19.00 -0.13
N GLU A 144 -8.98 -19.82 0.57
CA GLU A 144 -10.45 -19.82 0.43
C GLU A 144 -11.06 -18.47 0.84
N LEU A 145 -10.54 -17.81 1.88
CA LEU A 145 -11.01 -16.48 2.28
C LEU A 145 -10.68 -15.38 1.25
N VAL A 146 -9.66 -15.57 0.41
CA VAL A 146 -9.36 -14.68 -0.72
C VAL A 146 -10.46 -14.70 -1.80
N TYR A 147 -11.26 -15.77 -1.90
CA TYR A 147 -12.45 -15.81 -2.78
C TYR A 147 -13.66 -15.03 -2.26
N SER A 148 -13.64 -14.57 -1.01
CA SER A 148 -14.78 -13.89 -0.40
C SER A 148 -15.23 -12.67 -1.20
N PRO A 149 -16.54 -12.41 -1.34
CA PRO A 149 -17.05 -11.17 -1.93
C PRO A 149 -16.71 -9.92 -1.08
N SER A 150 -16.49 -10.11 0.22
CA SER A 150 -16.15 -9.03 1.14
C SER A 150 -14.69 -8.57 0.96
N LEU A 151 -14.49 -7.28 0.65
CA LEU A 151 -13.16 -6.69 0.52
C LEU A 151 -12.33 -6.86 1.80
N TYR A 152 -12.95 -6.67 2.97
CA TYR A 152 -12.27 -6.78 4.27
C TYR A 152 -11.75 -8.19 4.54
N VAL A 153 -12.54 -9.21 4.18
CA VAL A 153 -12.12 -10.62 4.33
C VAL A 153 -10.96 -10.92 3.40
N ARG A 154 -11.06 -10.54 2.12
CA ARG A 154 -9.99 -10.75 1.14
C ARG A 154 -8.69 -10.06 1.55
N GLU A 155 -8.77 -8.77 1.90
CA GLU A 155 -7.59 -8.00 2.26
C GLU A 155 -6.87 -8.58 3.48
N ASN A 156 -7.60 -8.87 4.55
CA ASN A 156 -6.98 -9.43 5.75
C ASN A 156 -6.41 -10.84 5.51
N ALA A 157 -7.04 -11.65 4.66
CA ALA A 157 -6.51 -12.95 4.26
C ALA A 157 -5.21 -12.81 3.47
N LEU A 158 -5.14 -11.86 2.53
CA LEU A 158 -3.92 -11.55 1.77
C LEU A 158 -2.79 -11.07 2.67
N GLN A 159 -3.06 -10.14 3.58
CA GLN A 159 -2.07 -9.63 4.53
C GLN A 159 -1.54 -10.76 5.43
N ALA A 160 -2.41 -11.69 5.84
CA ALA A 160 -1.98 -12.88 6.59
C ALA A 160 -1.08 -13.79 5.74
N ILE A 161 -1.43 -14.06 4.47
CA ILE A 161 -0.61 -14.87 3.55
C ILE A 161 0.77 -14.22 3.35
N TYR A 162 0.82 -12.92 3.12
CA TYR A 162 2.08 -12.18 2.95
C TYR A 162 2.94 -12.21 4.22
N SER A 163 2.32 -12.09 5.40
CA SER A 163 3.03 -12.13 6.68
C SER A 163 3.57 -13.52 7.05
N ILE A 164 2.94 -14.59 6.55
CA ILE A 164 3.43 -15.98 6.71
C ILE A 164 4.67 -16.22 5.82
N GLY A 165 4.72 -15.58 4.65
CA GLY A 165 5.88 -15.60 3.77
C GLY A 165 5.99 -16.83 2.86
N SER A 166 4.88 -17.50 2.55
CA SER A 166 4.86 -18.60 1.58
C SER A 166 4.77 -18.07 0.15
N VAL A 167 5.82 -18.24 -0.64
CA VAL A 167 5.85 -17.85 -2.05
C VAL A 167 4.73 -18.53 -2.83
N ASP A 168 4.61 -19.84 -2.72
CA ASP A 168 3.61 -20.62 -3.47
C ASP A 168 2.18 -20.19 -3.15
N SER A 169 1.88 -19.92 -1.88
CA SER A 169 0.55 -19.48 -1.48
C SER A 169 0.29 -18.02 -1.90
N THR A 170 1.31 -17.17 -1.91
CA THR A 170 1.22 -15.81 -2.43
C THR A 170 0.89 -15.82 -3.93
N ILE A 171 1.59 -16.61 -4.73
CA ILE A 171 1.30 -16.78 -6.16
C ILE A 171 -0.12 -17.30 -6.39
N LYS A 172 -0.54 -18.32 -5.62
CA LYS A 172 -1.93 -18.83 -5.69
C LYS A 172 -2.96 -17.76 -5.36
N ALA A 173 -2.71 -16.94 -4.34
CA ALA A 173 -3.60 -15.83 -3.97
C ALA A 173 -3.70 -14.79 -5.09
N LEU A 174 -2.59 -14.46 -5.77
CA LEU A 174 -2.60 -13.57 -6.94
C LEU A 174 -3.40 -14.16 -8.11
N TRP A 175 -3.32 -15.48 -8.34
CA TRP A 175 -4.13 -16.16 -9.33
C TRP A 175 -5.63 -16.07 -9.01
N ILE A 176 -6.01 -16.28 -7.74
CA ILE A 176 -7.39 -16.12 -7.29
C ILE A 176 -7.89 -14.70 -7.58
N LEU A 177 -7.08 -13.68 -7.28
CA LEU A 177 -7.44 -12.28 -7.57
C LEU A 177 -7.49 -11.97 -9.07
N ASN A 178 -6.63 -12.62 -9.86
CA ASN A 178 -6.59 -12.44 -11.31
C ASN A 178 -7.84 -12.98 -11.99
N GLU A 179 -8.35 -14.12 -11.53
CA GLU A 179 -9.52 -14.80 -12.07
C GLU A 179 -10.85 -14.35 -11.45
N SER A 180 -10.78 -13.68 -10.30
CA SER A 180 -11.96 -13.25 -9.57
C SER A 180 -12.71 -12.12 -10.26
N ASN A 181 -14.04 -12.21 -10.28
CA ASN A 181 -14.92 -11.12 -10.69
C ASN A 181 -15.02 -9.99 -9.64
N HIS A 182 -14.49 -10.19 -8.44
CA HIS A 182 -14.50 -9.19 -7.39
C HIS A 182 -13.32 -8.24 -7.54
N TYR A 183 -13.62 -6.96 -7.74
CA TYR A 183 -12.58 -5.95 -7.87
C TYR A 183 -11.73 -5.86 -6.59
N HIS A 184 -10.41 -5.89 -6.77
CA HIS A 184 -9.43 -5.58 -5.75
C HIS A 184 -8.48 -4.52 -6.30
N ASN A 185 -8.24 -3.45 -5.53
CA ASN A 185 -7.48 -2.31 -6.00
C ASN A 185 -6.02 -2.72 -6.27
N PRO A 186 -5.46 -2.49 -7.48
CA PRO A 186 -4.09 -2.82 -7.82
C PRO A 186 -3.06 -2.28 -6.83
N LYS A 187 -3.26 -1.05 -6.34
CA LYS A 187 -2.35 -0.46 -5.35
C LYS A 187 -2.34 -1.24 -4.03
N MET A 188 -3.49 -1.72 -3.55
CA MET A 188 -3.56 -2.51 -2.32
C MET A 188 -2.79 -3.84 -2.49
N ILE A 189 -2.88 -4.47 -3.66
CA ILE A 189 -2.11 -5.70 -3.95
C ILE A 189 -0.60 -5.39 -3.95
N THR A 190 -0.18 -4.32 -4.63
CA THR A 190 1.23 -3.89 -4.66
C THR A 190 1.75 -3.58 -3.25
N ASP A 191 1.02 -2.77 -2.48
CA ASP A 191 1.40 -2.39 -1.11
C ASP A 191 1.48 -3.63 -0.19
N GLY A 192 0.57 -4.59 -0.38
CA GLY A 192 0.58 -5.87 0.35
C GLY A 192 1.80 -6.74 0.00
N LEU A 193 2.13 -6.86 -1.28
CA LEU A 193 3.32 -7.59 -1.74
C LEU A 193 4.62 -6.99 -1.19
N LEU A 194 4.69 -5.67 -0.99
CA LEU A 194 5.85 -5.02 -0.37
C LEU A 194 6.04 -5.42 1.11
N ASN A 195 4.97 -5.88 1.77
CA ASN A 195 5.01 -6.39 3.13
C ASN A 195 5.26 -7.92 3.20
N PHE A 196 5.55 -8.56 2.06
CA PHE A 196 5.85 -9.99 2.03
C PHE A 196 7.08 -10.32 2.87
N SER A 197 6.94 -11.27 3.80
CA SER A 197 7.95 -11.58 4.80
C SER A 197 8.87 -12.76 4.44
N GLY A 198 8.62 -13.42 3.31
CA GLY A 198 9.38 -14.57 2.84
C GLY A 198 10.54 -14.22 1.92
N ASP A 199 10.97 -15.17 1.11
CA ASP A 199 12.04 -15.00 0.12
C ASP A 199 11.54 -14.12 -1.05
N THR A 200 11.88 -12.84 -1.00
CA THR A 200 11.47 -11.85 -2.00
C THR A 200 12.11 -12.09 -3.37
N LYS A 201 13.33 -12.69 -3.41
CA LYS A 201 14.01 -13.02 -4.66
C LYS A 201 13.26 -14.15 -5.37
N LYS A 202 12.96 -15.24 -4.65
CA LYS A 202 12.17 -16.35 -5.17
C LYS A 202 10.78 -15.91 -5.60
N LEU A 203 10.13 -15.01 -4.85
CA LEU A 203 8.84 -14.43 -5.23
C LEU A 203 8.97 -13.67 -6.56
N GLY A 204 9.98 -12.82 -6.72
CA GLY A 204 10.23 -12.06 -7.94
C GLY A 204 10.47 -12.96 -9.15
N GLU A 205 11.25 -14.04 -9.01
CA GLU A 205 11.47 -15.01 -10.06
C GLU A 205 10.16 -15.70 -10.51
N GLN A 206 9.35 -16.17 -9.56
CA GLN A 206 8.06 -16.80 -9.87
C GLN A 206 7.03 -15.83 -10.47
N LEU A 207 7.04 -14.57 -10.05
CA LEU A 207 6.19 -13.54 -10.68
C LEU A 207 6.58 -13.32 -12.15
N TRP A 208 7.86 -13.33 -12.48
CA TRP A 208 8.33 -13.22 -13.86
C TRP A 208 8.02 -14.45 -14.70
N GLU A 209 8.21 -15.66 -14.16
CA GLU A 209 7.91 -16.93 -14.86
C GLU A 209 6.46 -17.02 -15.30
N GLN A 210 5.56 -16.37 -14.57
CA GLN A 210 4.12 -16.41 -14.83
C GLN A 210 3.57 -15.09 -15.41
N PHE A 211 4.43 -14.10 -15.66
CA PHE A 211 4.03 -12.73 -16.01
C PHE A 211 3.05 -12.67 -17.19
N ASP A 212 3.38 -13.33 -18.30
CA ASP A 212 2.59 -13.31 -19.53
C ASP A 212 1.23 -14.01 -19.41
N ARG A 213 1.05 -14.83 -18.38
CA ARG A 213 -0.21 -15.54 -18.11
C ARG A 213 -1.18 -14.73 -17.28
N PHE A 214 -0.71 -13.70 -16.60
CA PHE A 214 -1.55 -12.79 -15.82
C PHE A 214 -2.28 -11.78 -16.70
N SER A 215 -3.44 -11.32 -16.27
CA SER A 215 -4.14 -10.20 -16.90
C SER A 215 -3.31 -8.92 -16.86
N THR A 216 -3.55 -8.01 -17.80
CA THR A 216 -2.93 -6.68 -17.89
C THR A 216 -2.93 -5.97 -16.51
N ARG A 217 -4.05 -6.02 -15.79
CA ARG A 217 -4.18 -5.45 -14.45
C ARG A 217 -3.16 -6.03 -13.47
N MET A 218 -2.96 -7.35 -13.49
CA MET A 218 -2.02 -8.01 -12.59
C MET A 218 -0.57 -7.83 -13.04
N GLN A 219 -0.32 -7.81 -14.35
CA GLN A 219 1.00 -7.47 -14.92
C GLN A 219 1.45 -6.08 -14.45
N ARG A 220 0.55 -5.09 -14.48
CA ARG A 220 0.83 -3.76 -13.94
C ARG A 220 1.19 -3.81 -12.43
N VAL A 221 0.43 -4.56 -11.62
CA VAL A 221 0.74 -4.76 -10.19
C VAL A 221 2.15 -5.30 -9.99
N ILE A 222 2.55 -6.28 -10.81
CA ILE A 222 3.87 -6.91 -10.74
C ILE A 222 4.98 -5.91 -11.11
N VAL A 223 4.81 -5.12 -12.18
CA VAL A 223 5.77 -4.08 -12.55
C VAL A 223 5.87 -3.01 -11.47
N ASP A 224 4.73 -2.57 -10.90
CA ASP A 224 4.72 -1.61 -9.79
C ASP A 224 5.36 -2.19 -8.52
N TYR A 225 5.17 -3.47 -8.22
CA TYR A 225 5.88 -4.15 -7.13
C TYR A 225 7.41 -4.11 -7.35
N PHE A 226 7.90 -4.46 -8.54
CA PHE A 226 9.34 -4.38 -8.85
C PHE A 226 9.87 -2.95 -8.74
N ARG A 227 9.10 -1.95 -9.16
CA ARG A 227 9.49 -0.55 -9.02
C ARG A 227 9.78 -0.15 -7.57
N PHE A 228 9.12 -0.74 -6.60
CA PHE A 228 9.32 -0.43 -5.18
C PHE A 228 10.28 -1.37 -4.47
N SER A 229 10.49 -2.59 -4.99
CA SER A 229 11.24 -3.65 -4.30
C SER A 229 12.67 -3.85 -4.81
N SER A 230 12.95 -3.76 -6.13
CA SER A 230 14.26 -4.15 -6.65
C SER A 230 14.65 -3.43 -7.95
N PRO A 231 15.93 -3.01 -8.09
CA PRO A 231 16.51 -2.49 -9.34
C PRO A 231 16.91 -3.60 -10.34
N ASP A 232 16.76 -4.88 -10.03
CA ASP A 232 17.40 -6.00 -10.77
C ASP A 232 16.66 -6.40 -12.05
N HIS A 233 15.54 -5.75 -12.37
CA HIS A 233 14.66 -6.14 -13.48
C HIS A 233 14.72 -5.19 -14.68
N LYS A 234 15.74 -4.30 -14.77
CA LYS A 234 15.82 -3.23 -15.78
C LYS A 234 15.72 -3.74 -17.21
N GLU A 235 16.45 -4.80 -17.51
CA GLU A 235 16.52 -5.40 -18.84
C GLU A 235 15.18 -6.00 -19.26
N ARG A 236 14.55 -6.75 -18.38
CA ARG A 236 13.22 -7.37 -18.60
C ARG A 236 12.13 -6.29 -18.73
N ILE A 237 12.18 -5.26 -17.90
CA ILE A 237 11.23 -4.13 -17.95
C ILE A 237 11.40 -3.34 -19.26
N LEU A 238 12.64 -3.11 -19.70
CA LEU A 238 12.89 -2.46 -20.99
C LEU A 238 12.35 -3.30 -22.16
N ALA A 239 12.51 -4.62 -22.11
CA ALA A 239 11.99 -5.52 -23.12
C ALA A 239 10.45 -5.44 -23.27
N LEU A 240 9.72 -5.16 -22.18
CA LEU A 240 8.27 -4.94 -22.22
C LEU A 240 7.87 -3.66 -22.99
N LEU A 241 8.75 -2.64 -23.06
CA LEU A 241 8.46 -1.38 -23.76
C LEU A 241 8.74 -1.44 -25.26
N THR A 242 9.50 -2.44 -25.73
CA THR A 242 9.94 -2.52 -27.12
C THR A 242 8.92 -3.12 -28.09
N PRO A 243 8.00 -4.02 -27.73
CA PRO A 243 6.96 -4.52 -28.62
C PRO A 243 5.91 -3.43 -28.92
N GLN A 244 5.55 -3.29 -30.20
CA GLN A 244 4.37 -2.51 -30.57
C GLN A 244 3.12 -3.19 -29.98
N GLY A 245 2.32 -2.42 -29.20
CA GLY A 245 1.03 -2.89 -28.70
C GLY A 245 1.01 -3.33 -27.23
N VAL A 246 2.02 -2.96 -26.42
CA VAL A 246 1.91 -3.11 -24.96
C VAL A 246 0.78 -2.21 -24.43
N ASP A 247 0.05 -2.71 -23.44
CA ASP A 247 -1.00 -1.93 -22.79
C ASP A 247 -0.43 -0.66 -22.14
N ASP A 248 -1.14 0.46 -22.31
CA ASP A 248 -0.71 1.78 -21.84
C ASP A 248 -0.36 1.81 -20.35
N GLU A 249 -1.15 1.14 -19.50
CA GLU A 249 -0.94 1.14 -18.06
C GLU A 249 0.33 0.36 -17.67
N ILE A 250 0.64 -0.72 -18.39
CA ILE A 250 1.91 -1.46 -18.22
C ILE A 250 3.07 -0.58 -18.67
N ALA A 251 2.95 0.06 -19.84
CA ALA A 251 3.98 0.94 -20.36
C ALA A 251 4.27 2.10 -19.38
N TYR A 252 3.25 2.73 -18.82
CA TYR A 252 3.41 3.78 -17.81
C TYR A 252 4.18 3.29 -16.58
N SER A 253 3.90 2.08 -16.11
CA SER A 253 4.60 1.49 -14.97
C SER A 253 6.05 1.14 -15.31
N CYS A 254 6.32 0.65 -16.53
CA CYS A 254 7.68 0.40 -17.04
C CYS A 254 8.50 1.69 -17.12
N ILE A 255 7.94 2.76 -17.70
CA ILE A 255 8.61 4.06 -17.78
C ILE A 255 8.94 4.59 -16.38
N ARG A 256 8.00 4.51 -15.42
CA ARG A 256 8.24 4.91 -14.03
C ARG A 256 9.31 4.07 -13.36
N TYR A 257 9.37 2.77 -13.66
CA TYR A 257 10.43 1.88 -13.16
C TYR A 257 11.80 2.32 -13.69
N LEU A 258 11.93 2.49 -15.00
CA LEU A 258 13.18 2.93 -15.65
C LEU A 258 13.55 4.36 -15.24
N GLY A 259 12.58 5.22 -14.95
CA GLY A 259 12.81 6.52 -14.36
C GLY A 259 13.34 6.48 -12.93
N LYS A 260 12.95 5.48 -12.13
CA LYS A 260 13.48 5.29 -10.77
C LYS A 260 14.85 4.63 -10.76
N PHE A 261 15.04 3.64 -11.60
CA PHE A 261 16.26 2.84 -11.71
C PHE A 261 16.89 3.06 -13.08
N ALA A 262 17.67 4.14 -13.20
CA ALA A 262 18.30 4.51 -14.48
C ALA A 262 19.02 3.31 -15.10
N TYR A 263 18.78 3.13 -16.40
CA TYR A 263 19.37 2.08 -17.22
C TYR A 263 19.75 2.67 -18.59
N PRO A 264 21.05 2.90 -18.87
CA PRO A 264 21.46 3.61 -20.09
C PRO A 264 20.85 3.10 -21.40
N PRO A 265 20.68 1.78 -21.61
CA PRO A 265 20.01 1.26 -22.81
C PRO A 265 18.55 1.68 -22.97
N ALA A 266 17.88 2.14 -21.89
CA ALA A 266 16.51 2.62 -21.96
C ALA A 266 16.40 4.05 -22.51
N TYR A 267 17.48 4.83 -22.49
CA TYR A 267 17.48 6.22 -22.90
C TYR A 267 16.92 6.44 -24.33
N PRO A 268 17.42 5.75 -25.37
CA PRO A 268 16.89 5.94 -26.73
C PRO A 268 15.43 5.51 -26.88
N VAL A 269 14.96 4.55 -26.05
CA VAL A 269 13.55 4.14 -26.05
C VAL A 269 12.67 5.22 -25.41
N LEU A 270 13.12 5.80 -24.28
CA LEU A 270 12.41 6.88 -23.60
C LEU A 270 12.32 8.15 -24.44
N THR A 271 13.41 8.56 -25.09
CA THR A 271 13.42 9.73 -25.99
C THR A 271 12.55 9.48 -27.22
N GLY A 272 12.64 8.28 -27.79
CA GLY A 272 11.79 7.88 -28.94
C GLY A 272 10.29 7.84 -28.61
N ILE A 273 9.91 7.61 -27.34
CA ILE A 273 8.51 7.76 -26.90
C ILE A 273 8.07 9.22 -27.03
N ILE A 274 8.88 10.18 -26.58
CA ILE A 274 8.55 11.62 -26.67
C ILE A 274 8.39 12.05 -28.11
N GLU A 275 9.31 11.62 -28.99
CA GLU A 275 9.30 11.97 -30.41
C GLU A 275 8.09 11.43 -31.17
N LYS A 276 7.63 10.23 -30.81
CA LYS A 276 6.52 9.53 -31.50
C LYS A 276 5.15 9.84 -30.93
N CYS A 277 5.06 10.31 -29.67
CA CYS A 277 3.79 10.57 -29.03
C CYS A 277 3.03 11.73 -29.66
N GLN A 278 1.80 11.47 -30.04
CA GLN A 278 0.86 12.50 -30.48
C GLN A 278 0.34 13.33 -29.29
N HIS A 279 -0.22 14.50 -29.58
CA HIS A 279 -0.76 15.40 -28.54
C HIS A 279 -1.81 14.77 -27.61
N ASN A 280 -2.57 13.79 -28.08
CA ASN A 280 -3.55 13.05 -27.30
C ASN A 280 -2.91 12.02 -26.33
N GLN A 281 -1.65 11.66 -26.54
CA GLN A 281 -0.89 10.71 -25.71
C GLN A 281 -0.02 11.43 -24.66
N TRP A 282 -0.47 12.58 -24.17
CA TRP A 282 0.27 13.43 -23.25
C TRP A 282 0.74 12.72 -21.97
N ILE A 283 0.06 11.64 -21.52
CA ILE A 283 0.43 10.87 -20.33
C ILE A 283 1.82 10.23 -20.53
N TYR A 284 2.07 9.64 -21.67
CA TYR A 284 3.39 9.10 -22.03
C TYR A 284 4.48 10.17 -21.92
N THR A 285 4.24 11.29 -22.57
CA THR A 285 5.20 12.41 -22.57
C THR A 285 5.46 12.95 -21.15
N ALA A 286 4.39 13.11 -20.36
CA ALA A 286 4.50 13.62 -19.00
C ALA A 286 5.28 12.67 -18.06
N ILE A 287 5.00 11.36 -18.15
CA ILE A 287 5.69 10.35 -17.32
C ILE A 287 7.16 10.22 -17.79
N THR A 288 7.41 10.23 -19.08
CA THR A 288 8.76 10.14 -19.64
C THR A 288 9.59 11.39 -19.27
N ALA A 289 8.99 12.58 -19.34
CA ALA A 289 9.65 13.81 -18.87
C ALA A 289 10.10 13.67 -17.41
N SER A 290 9.27 13.08 -16.54
CA SER A 290 9.64 12.77 -15.16
C SER A 290 10.77 11.73 -15.07
N ALA A 291 10.73 10.68 -15.90
CA ALA A 291 11.72 9.62 -15.89
C ALA A 291 13.11 10.13 -16.30
N LEU A 292 13.18 11.06 -17.24
CA LEU A 292 14.42 11.66 -17.74
C LEU A 292 15.23 12.40 -16.66
N THR A 293 14.66 12.72 -15.51
CA THR A 293 15.40 13.30 -14.37
C THR A 293 16.61 12.47 -13.97
N ASN A 294 16.58 11.17 -14.15
CA ASN A 294 17.69 10.26 -13.81
C ASN A 294 18.58 9.87 -14.99
N TYR A 295 18.46 10.61 -16.11
CA TYR A 295 19.29 10.48 -17.31
C TYR A 295 19.92 11.83 -17.65
N PRO A 296 20.88 12.33 -16.83
CA PRO A 296 21.48 13.66 -17.02
C PRO A 296 22.29 13.73 -18.30
N GLY A 297 22.24 14.87 -18.99
CA GLY A 297 22.99 15.17 -20.21
C GLY A 297 22.38 16.33 -20.96
N ASP A 298 23.17 16.96 -21.85
CA ASP A 298 22.73 18.14 -22.61
C ASP A 298 21.51 17.85 -23.47
N GLN A 299 21.47 16.71 -24.14
CA GLN A 299 20.34 16.30 -24.95
C GLN A 299 19.06 16.14 -24.10
N THR A 300 19.18 15.63 -22.87
CA THR A 300 18.03 15.54 -21.94
C THR A 300 17.52 16.93 -21.56
N MET A 301 18.43 17.85 -21.31
CA MET A 301 18.07 19.24 -20.99
C MET A 301 17.34 19.91 -22.15
N ASP A 302 17.83 19.72 -23.37
CA ASP A 302 17.21 20.27 -24.57
C ASP A 302 15.80 19.71 -24.78
N ILE A 303 15.63 18.40 -24.67
CA ILE A 303 14.31 17.75 -24.76
C ILE A 303 13.37 18.30 -23.69
N LEU A 304 13.82 18.42 -22.44
CA LEU A 304 12.96 18.90 -21.35
C LEU A 304 12.62 20.40 -21.52
N LYS A 305 13.53 21.22 -22.07
CA LYS A 305 13.25 22.62 -22.42
C LYS A 305 12.18 22.71 -23.52
N GLU A 306 12.26 21.87 -24.56
CA GLU A 306 11.24 21.81 -25.59
C GLU A 306 9.87 21.41 -25.02
N LEU A 307 9.83 20.46 -24.09
CA LEU A 307 8.61 20.05 -23.43
C LEU A 307 7.95 21.13 -22.56
N LEU A 308 8.65 22.21 -22.19
CA LEU A 308 8.03 23.37 -21.54
C LEU A 308 7.03 24.08 -22.45
N HIS A 309 7.16 23.94 -23.77
CA HIS A 309 6.28 24.51 -24.78
C HIS A 309 5.08 23.59 -25.14
N ASN A 310 4.98 22.43 -24.50
CA ASN A 310 3.88 21.49 -24.76
C ASN A 310 2.52 22.10 -24.39
N PRO A 311 1.46 21.94 -25.20
CA PRO A 311 0.13 22.47 -24.89
C PRO A 311 -0.46 21.90 -23.58
N ASN A 312 -0.09 20.67 -23.19
CA ASN A 312 -0.57 20.05 -21.98
C ASN A 312 0.19 20.52 -20.75
N TRP A 313 -0.56 21.00 -19.73
CA TRP A 313 0.01 21.51 -18.49
C TRP A 313 0.81 20.47 -17.71
N HIS A 314 0.36 19.20 -17.66
CA HIS A 314 1.07 18.14 -16.95
C HIS A 314 2.44 17.84 -17.56
N VAL A 315 2.58 17.95 -18.88
CA VAL A 315 3.87 17.77 -19.55
C VAL A 315 4.81 18.91 -19.14
N ARG A 316 4.37 20.18 -19.26
CA ARG A 316 5.16 21.35 -18.82
C ARG A 316 5.55 21.26 -17.36
N PHE A 317 4.62 20.84 -16.50
CA PHE A 317 4.84 20.71 -15.06
C PHE A 317 5.94 19.68 -14.77
N ASN A 318 5.87 18.48 -15.36
CA ASN A 318 6.87 17.43 -15.16
C ASN A 318 8.23 17.82 -15.77
N ALA A 319 8.24 18.41 -16.96
CA ALA A 319 9.48 18.93 -17.57
C ALA A 319 10.15 19.96 -16.68
N SER A 320 9.41 20.97 -16.18
CA SER A 320 9.94 21.99 -15.29
C SER A 320 10.51 21.41 -13.99
N GLN A 321 9.84 20.39 -13.43
CA GLN A 321 10.31 19.72 -12.23
C GLN A 321 11.60 18.94 -12.48
N SER A 322 11.71 18.27 -13.61
CA SER A 322 12.88 17.49 -14.01
C SER A 322 14.08 18.39 -14.28
N LEU A 323 13.88 19.52 -14.98
CA LEU A 323 14.93 20.52 -15.19
C LEU A 323 15.48 21.07 -13.88
N MET A 324 14.62 21.38 -12.92
CA MET A 324 15.06 21.83 -11.58
C MET A 324 15.83 20.75 -10.83
N ALA A 325 15.42 19.48 -10.93
CA ALA A 325 16.09 18.36 -10.28
C ALA A 325 17.46 18.05 -10.91
N LEU A 326 17.62 18.31 -12.21
CA LEU A 326 18.92 18.23 -12.91
C LEU A 326 19.87 19.37 -12.55
N GLY A 327 19.45 20.34 -11.74
CA GLY A 327 20.32 21.38 -11.21
C GLY A 327 20.50 22.58 -12.13
N LEU A 328 19.56 22.83 -13.03
CA LEU A 328 19.62 24.01 -13.93
C LEU A 328 19.72 25.33 -13.14
N TYR A 329 20.51 26.23 -13.68
CA TYR A 329 20.62 27.61 -13.17
C TYR A 329 19.63 28.53 -13.90
N TYR A 330 19.36 29.69 -13.28
CA TYR A 330 18.47 30.69 -13.89
C TYR A 330 19.02 31.20 -15.23
N THR A 331 20.33 31.32 -15.34
CA THR A 331 21.04 31.74 -16.57
C THR A 331 20.82 30.78 -17.74
N ASP A 332 20.61 29.49 -17.47
CA ASP A 332 20.44 28.49 -18.52
C ASP A 332 19.02 28.53 -19.15
N MET A 333 18.16 29.38 -18.60
CA MET A 333 16.74 29.50 -18.98
C MET A 333 16.39 30.87 -19.56
N ILE A 334 17.40 31.72 -19.87
CA ILE A 334 17.18 33.08 -20.42
C ILE A 334 16.38 32.99 -21.71
N ASP A 335 16.73 32.04 -22.60
CA ASP A 335 16.02 31.76 -23.84
C ASP A 335 14.50 31.46 -23.65
N VAL A 336 14.15 30.72 -22.59
CA VAL A 336 12.76 30.45 -22.25
C VAL A 336 12.05 31.66 -21.63
N PHE A 337 12.77 32.45 -20.81
CA PHE A 337 12.21 33.66 -20.17
C PHE A 337 11.97 34.82 -21.14
N GLU A 338 12.82 34.95 -22.15
CA GLU A 338 12.71 35.97 -23.21
C GLU A 338 11.91 35.46 -24.42
N GLY A 339 11.57 34.17 -24.45
CA GLY A 339 10.79 33.53 -25.48
C GLY A 339 9.35 34.03 -25.55
N ARG A 340 8.67 33.75 -26.67
CA ARG A 340 7.25 34.13 -26.89
C ARG A 340 6.24 33.34 -26.08
N ASP A 341 6.62 32.18 -25.55
CA ASP A 341 5.74 31.33 -24.76
C ASP A 341 5.74 31.75 -23.29
N ARG A 342 4.75 32.59 -22.96
CA ARG A 342 4.54 33.08 -21.60
C ARG A 342 4.40 31.96 -20.56
N TYR A 343 3.72 30.87 -20.90
CA TYR A 343 3.45 29.78 -19.95
C TYR A 343 4.73 28.99 -19.60
N ALA A 344 5.63 28.78 -20.58
CA ALA A 344 6.94 28.18 -20.33
C ALA A 344 7.79 29.04 -19.37
N GLY A 345 7.81 30.36 -19.62
CA GLY A 345 8.52 31.30 -18.74
C GLY A 345 7.92 31.35 -17.33
N GLU A 346 6.59 31.42 -17.20
CA GLU A 346 5.91 31.50 -15.89
C GLU A 346 6.12 30.26 -15.03
N ILE A 347 6.02 29.03 -15.61
CA ILE A 347 6.21 27.80 -14.85
C ILE A 347 7.65 27.68 -14.32
N MET A 348 8.65 28.08 -15.10
CA MET A 348 10.04 28.04 -14.65
C MET A 348 10.34 29.11 -13.61
N ARG A 349 9.84 30.35 -13.74
CA ARG A 349 9.96 31.39 -12.70
C ARG A 349 9.39 30.90 -11.37
N TYR A 350 8.18 30.33 -11.40
CA TYR A 350 7.56 29.73 -10.22
C TYR A 350 8.44 28.67 -9.56
N ARG A 351 9.09 27.78 -10.34
CA ARG A 351 10.00 26.76 -9.81
C ARG A 351 11.23 27.37 -9.13
N PHE A 352 11.86 28.36 -9.73
CA PHE A 352 12.99 29.04 -9.11
C PHE A 352 12.60 29.78 -7.83
N ASP A 353 11.43 30.41 -7.81
CA ASP A 353 10.92 31.06 -6.59
C ASP A 353 10.62 30.04 -5.48
N GLN A 354 10.03 28.90 -5.81
CA GLN A 354 9.85 27.80 -4.85
C GLN A 354 11.20 27.31 -4.29
N LYS A 355 12.22 27.16 -5.12
CA LYS A 355 13.55 26.75 -4.67
C LYS A 355 14.14 27.76 -3.70
N LYS A 356 14.09 29.05 -4.04
CA LYS A 356 14.56 30.15 -3.17
C LYS A 356 13.82 30.19 -1.82
N MET A 357 12.51 29.94 -1.81
CA MET A 357 11.71 29.89 -0.58
C MET A 357 12.18 28.73 0.33
N LYS A 358 12.33 27.53 -0.23
CA LYS A 358 12.82 26.36 0.52
C LYS A 358 14.22 26.55 1.08
N GLU A 359 15.12 27.18 0.32
CA GLU A 359 16.47 27.50 0.76
C GLU A 359 16.46 28.51 1.93
N LYS A 360 15.59 29.52 1.89
CA LYS A 360 15.41 30.47 3.00
C LYS A 360 14.85 29.81 4.26
N GLU A 361 13.88 28.91 4.12
CA GLU A 361 13.32 28.15 5.23
C GLU A 361 14.38 27.22 5.87
N ALA A 362 15.21 26.57 5.04
CA ALA A 362 16.27 25.68 5.50
C ALA A 362 17.42 26.43 6.20
N THR A 363 17.68 27.68 5.81
CA THR A 363 18.75 28.54 6.41
C THR A 363 18.30 29.30 7.66
N GLY A 364 17.05 29.10 8.12
CA GLY A 364 16.54 29.76 9.33
C GLY A 364 16.33 31.27 9.20
N ILE A 365 16.49 31.85 7.99
CA ILE A 365 16.16 33.25 7.70
C ILE A 365 14.65 33.29 7.38
N GLY A 366 13.87 32.91 8.36
CA GLY A 366 12.42 32.89 8.28
C GLY A 366 11.83 34.11 8.94
N LEU A 367 10.99 34.82 8.20
CA LEU A 367 9.89 35.66 8.63
C LEU A 367 9.94 36.11 10.10
N GLY A 368 10.83 37.06 10.37
CA GLY A 368 10.65 37.95 11.50
C GLY A 368 9.35 38.71 11.25
N SER A 369 8.45 38.55 12.18
CA SER A 369 7.20 39.26 12.37
C SER A 369 7.23 40.73 11.91
N LYS A 370 6.31 41.06 11.05
CA LYS A 370 5.66 42.38 11.09
C LYS A 370 4.15 42.20 11.08
#